data_39f1ffe1e370063dc1e45d39fe63f503
#
_entry.id   39f1ffe1e370063dc1e45d39fe63f503
#
_cell.length_a   1.000
_cell.length_b   1.000
_cell.length_c   1.000
_cell.angle_alpha   90.00
_cell.angle_beta   90.00
_cell.angle_gamma   90.00
#
_symmetry.space_group_name_H-M   'P 1'
#
loop_
_entity.id
_entity.type
_entity.pdbx_description
1 polymer ?
#
loop_
_entity_poly.entity_id
_entity_poly.type
_entity_poly.pdbx_seq_one_letter_code
_entity_poly.pdbx_strand_id
1 'polypeptide(L)'
;MTHEYSLAHLSMIEVPPIGLVRAASTAGFAHTGFRLTPTSSGIDHDILGNGVAIRELKAAIDDSGIGILDLEVIRIKEDGPTLDPTPLFEAAEYLGARYVITTLEDPNPERRVAFLALLAEQAAEYGVSLSVEFMLFSAAPTLQDACDAVLSAGAPNVVVLADILHLTRSGGTPDDMLDYPARLFPYVQICGAHGAGAAPDAATARAEAVTARLMPGEGDLPVREFTECIPAGARLSVESPLAGLGNPAAPSGLAAELLASARLVSE
;
A
#
# COMPACT_ATOMS: atom_id res chain seq x y z
N MET A 1 -5.24 20.14 8.51
CA MET A 1 -3.81 19.73 8.72
C MET A 1 -3.25 19.35 7.35
N THR A 2 -2.04 19.78 7.02
CA THR A 2 -1.43 19.40 5.73
C THR A 2 -0.88 17.98 5.83
N HIS A 3 -1.41 17.06 5.01
CA HIS A 3 -0.91 15.69 4.92
C HIS A 3 0.30 15.59 3.97
N GLU A 4 1.18 14.63 4.23
CA GLU A 4 2.17 14.20 3.25
C GLU A 4 1.55 13.11 2.36
N TYR A 5 1.73 13.23 1.05
CA TYR A 5 1.15 12.32 0.06
C TYR A 5 2.22 11.42 -0.54
N SER A 6 1.85 10.14 -0.73
CA SER A 6 2.61 9.14 -1.45
C SER A 6 1.84 8.70 -2.70
N LEU A 7 2.57 8.38 -3.78
CA LEU A 7 2.01 7.76 -4.98
C LEU A 7 2.30 6.25 -4.93
N ALA A 8 1.25 5.43 -4.77
CA ALA A 8 1.38 3.97 -4.82
C ALA A 8 1.64 3.49 -6.25
N HIS A 9 2.52 2.48 -6.40
CA HIS A 9 2.91 1.98 -7.73
C HIS A 9 1.75 1.38 -8.51
N LEU A 10 0.78 0.77 -7.83
CA LEU A 10 -0.38 0.18 -8.49
C LEU A 10 -1.19 1.20 -9.30
N SER A 11 -1.16 2.49 -8.93
CA SER A 11 -1.79 3.56 -9.73
C SER A 11 -1.26 3.65 -11.16
N MET A 12 0.00 3.23 -11.39
CA MET A 12 0.69 3.25 -12.69
C MET A 12 1.64 2.06 -12.81
N ILE A 13 1.15 0.86 -12.55
CA ILE A 13 1.98 -0.35 -12.38
C ILE A 13 2.85 -0.70 -13.59
N GLU A 14 2.48 -0.28 -14.80
CA GLU A 14 3.29 -0.49 -16.00
C GLU A 14 4.45 0.52 -16.16
N VAL A 15 4.42 1.62 -15.41
CA VAL A 15 5.52 2.61 -15.41
C VAL A 15 6.69 2.05 -14.61
N PRO A 16 7.91 1.94 -15.18
CA PRO A 16 9.05 1.46 -14.41
C PRO A 16 9.36 2.36 -13.20
N PRO A 17 9.94 1.83 -12.10
CA PRO A 17 10.18 2.55 -10.86
C PRO A 17 10.88 3.92 -11.02
N ILE A 18 11.90 4.03 -11.88
CA ILE A 18 12.56 5.32 -12.18
C ILE A 18 11.60 6.32 -12.84
N GLY A 19 10.70 5.82 -13.69
CA GLY A 19 9.64 6.63 -14.30
C GLY A 19 8.65 7.13 -13.27
N LEU A 20 8.28 6.27 -12.30
CA LEU A 20 7.39 6.61 -11.21
C LEU A 20 8.01 7.66 -10.27
N VAL A 21 9.31 7.53 -9.93
CA VAL A 21 10.06 8.55 -9.17
C VAL A 21 9.93 9.92 -9.85
N ARG A 22 10.18 9.99 -11.16
CA ARG A 22 10.07 11.23 -11.91
C ARG A 22 8.66 11.79 -11.96
N ALA A 23 7.67 10.92 -12.15
CA ALA A 23 6.27 11.31 -12.18
C ALA A 23 5.82 11.88 -10.83
N ALA A 24 6.08 11.17 -9.74
CA ALA A 24 5.69 11.55 -8.39
C ALA A 24 6.40 12.85 -7.94
N SER A 25 7.73 12.95 -8.13
CA SER A 25 8.48 14.15 -7.74
C SER A 25 8.07 15.38 -8.56
N THR A 26 7.86 15.24 -9.87
CA THR A 26 7.39 16.35 -10.74
C THR A 26 5.99 16.81 -10.35
N ALA A 27 5.11 15.90 -9.94
CA ALA A 27 3.76 16.22 -9.48
C ALA A 27 3.73 16.87 -8.09
N GLY A 28 4.78 16.71 -7.28
CA GLY A 28 4.88 17.29 -5.94
C GLY A 28 4.41 16.34 -4.82
N PHE A 29 4.43 15.02 -5.06
CA PHE A 29 4.32 14.04 -3.99
C PHE A 29 5.57 14.09 -3.09
N ALA A 30 5.37 13.91 -1.78
CA ALA A 30 6.47 13.79 -0.83
C ALA A 30 7.12 12.41 -0.85
N HIS A 31 6.33 11.38 -1.19
CA HIS A 31 6.74 9.98 -1.20
C HIS A 31 6.18 9.22 -2.41
N THR A 32 6.78 8.06 -2.67
CA THR A 32 6.21 7.03 -3.56
C THR A 32 6.46 5.64 -2.96
N GLY A 33 5.67 4.65 -3.37
CA GLY A 33 5.91 3.24 -3.07
C GLY A 33 6.34 2.48 -4.32
N PHE A 34 6.86 1.24 -4.18
CA PHE A 34 7.22 0.41 -5.33
C PHE A 34 6.74 -1.02 -5.18
N ARG A 35 6.13 -1.55 -6.24
CA ARG A 35 5.95 -2.97 -6.44
C ARG A 35 7.22 -3.56 -7.06
N LEU A 36 8.07 -4.18 -6.21
CA LEU A 36 9.32 -4.81 -6.64
C LEU A 36 9.21 -6.32 -6.81
N THR A 37 8.12 -6.93 -6.34
CA THR A 37 7.82 -8.35 -6.58
C THR A 37 6.87 -8.49 -7.76
N PRO A 38 6.95 -9.61 -8.53
CA PRO A 38 6.07 -9.81 -9.67
C PRO A 38 4.59 -9.69 -9.31
N THR A 39 3.83 -9.04 -10.20
CA THR A 39 2.37 -8.97 -10.08
C THR A 39 1.72 -10.28 -10.51
N SER A 40 0.45 -10.47 -10.16
CA SER A 40 -0.33 -11.62 -10.65
C SER A 40 -0.57 -11.60 -12.17
N SER A 41 -0.44 -10.43 -12.81
CA SER A 41 -0.49 -10.27 -14.26
C SER A 41 0.86 -10.49 -14.95
N GLY A 42 1.93 -10.76 -14.18
CA GLY A 42 3.27 -11.03 -14.69
C GLY A 42 4.14 -9.81 -14.93
N ILE A 43 3.72 -8.62 -14.50
CA ILE A 43 4.59 -7.43 -14.54
C ILE A 43 5.68 -7.61 -13.48
N ASP A 44 6.94 -7.54 -13.93
CA ASP A 44 8.13 -7.53 -13.11
C ASP A 44 9.11 -6.50 -13.68
N HIS A 45 9.58 -5.60 -12.81
CA HIS A 45 10.49 -4.52 -13.22
C HIS A 45 11.97 -4.90 -13.08
N ASP A 46 12.27 -6.15 -12.73
CA ASP A 46 13.62 -6.70 -12.62
C ASP A 46 14.57 -5.86 -11.73
N ILE A 47 14.08 -5.43 -10.58
CA ILE A 47 14.87 -4.64 -9.61
C ILE A 47 15.52 -5.52 -8.55
N LEU A 48 14.74 -6.47 -7.97
CA LEU A 48 15.25 -7.36 -6.92
C LEU A 48 16.30 -8.30 -7.49
N GLY A 49 17.48 -8.34 -6.84
CA GLY A 49 18.62 -9.13 -7.30
C GLY A 49 19.39 -8.52 -8.47
N ASN A 50 18.90 -7.44 -9.07
CA ASN A 50 19.59 -6.72 -10.15
C ASN A 50 20.39 -5.53 -9.59
N GLY A 51 21.65 -5.78 -9.26
CA GLY A 51 22.52 -4.78 -8.63
C GLY A 51 22.80 -3.52 -9.46
N VAL A 52 22.56 -3.53 -10.78
CA VAL A 52 22.65 -2.31 -11.62
C VAL A 52 21.35 -1.53 -11.48
N ALA A 53 20.21 -2.17 -11.71
CA ALA A 53 18.91 -1.52 -11.71
C ALA A 53 18.58 -0.87 -10.34
N ILE A 54 18.90 -1.54 -9.23
CA ILE A 54 18.63 -0.97 -7.90
C ILE A 54 19.52 0.25 -7.59
N ARG A 55 20.77 0.29 -8.09
CA ARG A 55 21.63 1.48 -7.94
C ARG A 55 21.16 2.65 -8.80
N GLU A 56 20.70 2.39 -10.02
CA GLU A 56 20.11 3.41 -10.89
C GLU A 56 18.81 3.98 -10.27
N LEU A 57 17.98 3.12 -9.70
CA LEU A 57 16.79 3.54 -8.96
C LEU A 57 17.15 4.40 -7.75
N LYS A 58 18.13 3.97 -6.94
CA LYS A 58 18.61 4.75 -5.79
C LYS A 58 19.12 6.13 -6.21
N ALA A 59 19.91 6.20 -7.26
CA ALA A 59 20.40 7.48 -7.79
C ALA A 59 19.25 8.41 -8.20
N ALA A 60 18.23 7.87 -8.89
CA ALA A 60 17.06 8.66 -9.27
C ALA A 60 16.26 9.17 -8.05
N ILE A 61 16.14 8.37 -6.98
CA ILE A 61 15.54 8.77 -5.72
C ILE A 61 16.32 9.91 -5.08
N ASP A 62 17.65 9.76 -4.96
CA ASP A 62 18.52 10.77 -4.34
C ASP A 62 18.52 12.09 -5.10
N ASP A 63 18.54 12.03 -6.44
CA ASP A 63 18.49 13.21 -7.31
C ASP A 63 17.15 13.94 -7.22
N SER A 64 16.05 13.21 -7.00
CA SER A 64 14.71 13.79 -6.91
C SER A 64 14.36 14.34 -5.53
N GLY A 65 15.02 13.83 -4.48
CA GLY A 65 14.72 14.12 -3.08
C GLY A 65 13.39 13.54 -2.58
N ILE A 66 12.72 12.65 -3.36
CA ILE A 66 11.46 12.01 -2.94
C ILE A 66 11.74 10.91 -1.91
N GLY A 67 10.87 10.79 -0.88
CA GLY A 67 10.94 9.69 0.07
C GLY A 67 10.32 8.40 -0.48
N ILE A 68 10.78 7.25 0.03
CA ILE A 68 10.12 5.97 -0.26
C ILE A 68 9.27 5.57 0.94
N LEU A 69 7.97 5.40 0.72
CA LEU A 69 7.03 5.05 1.78
C LEU A 69 7.05 3.54 2.03
N ASP A 70 6.80 2.76 0.98
CA ASP A 70 6.65 1.30 1.07
C ASP A 70 7.21 0.56 -0.13
N LEU A 71 7.46 -0.74 0.07
CA LEU A 71 7.69 -1.71 -0.98
C LEU A 71 6.63 -2.82 -0.92
N GLU A 72 6.27 -3.38 -2.03
CA GLU A 72 5.24 -4.42 -2.18
C GLU A 72 5.81 -5.68 -2.81
N VAL A 73 5.38 -6.85 -2.41
CA VAL A 73 4.50 -7.32 -1.32
C VAL A 73 5.02 -8.67 -0.85
N ILE A 74 4.92 -8.95 0.43
CA ILE A 74 5.11 -10.28 0.99
C ILE A 74 3.73 -10.88 1.27
N ARG A 75 3.48 -12.12 0.79
CA ARG A 75 2.25 -12.86 1.07
C ARG A 75 2.55 -14.00 2.01
N ILE A 76 1.87 -14.04 3.16
CA ILE A 76 1.96 -15.12 4.14
C ILE A 76 0.88 -16.15 3.83
N LYS A 77 1.30 -17.33 3.39
CA LYS A 77 0.44 -18.50 3.13
C LYS A 77 0.69 -19.63 4.14
N GLU A 78 0.04 -20.78 3.93
CA GLU A 78 0.11 -21.92 4.82
C GLU A 78 1.54 -22.43 5.11
N ASP A 79 2.44 -22.29 4.13
CA ASP A 79 3.85 -22.69 4.25
C ASP A 79 4.77 -21.50 4.61
N GLY A 80 4.19 -20.35 4.97
CA GLY A 80 4.91 -19.10 5.27
C GLY A 80 4.94 -18.11 4.10
N PRO A 81 5.91 -17.19 4.06
CA PRO A 81 6.08 -16.24 2.97
C PRO A 81 6.25 -16.94 1.61
N THR A 82 5.55 -16.45 0.58
CA THR A 82 5.58 -17.07 -0.77
C THR A 82 6.89 -16.88 -1.53
N LEU A 83 7.78 -16.05 -1.01
CA LEU A 83 9.12 -15.77 -1.52
C LEU A 83 10.07 -15.59 -0.34
N ASP A 84 11.38 -15.70 -0.57
CA ASP A 84 12.37 -15.27 0.40
C ASP A 84 12.22 -13.75 0.61
N PRO A 85 11.92 -13.28 1.83
CA PRO A 85 11.72 -11.86 2.09
C PRO A 85 13.02 -11.06 2.11
N THR A 86 14.17 -11.70 2.29
CA THR A 86 15.48 -11.06 2.46
C THR A 86 15.82 -10.07 1.36
N PRO A 87 15.71 -10.39 0.06
CA PRO A 87 16.03 -9.41 -1.00
C PRO A 87 15.12 -8.17 -0.97
N LEU A 88 13.86 -8.32 -0.52
CA LEU A 88 12.96 -7.18 -0.41
C LEU A 88 13.30 -6.29 0.80
N PHE A 89 13.72 -6.88 1.92
CA PHE A 89 14.19 -6.13 3.09
C PHE A 89 15.50 -5.40 2.81
N GLU A 90 16.47 -6.06 2.15
CA GLU A 90 17.70 -5.42 1.68
C GLU A 90 17.41 -4.23 0.75
N ALA A 91 16.47 -4.39 -0.17
CA ALA A 91 16.03 -3.31 -1.06
C ALA A 91 15.36 -2.18 -0.27
N ALA A 92 14.53 -2.49 0.73
CA ALA A 92 13.86 -1.50 1.55
C ALA A 92 14.88 -0.66 2.35
N GLU A 93 15.85 -1.30 3.02
CA GLU A 93 16.93 -0.62 3.72
C GLU A 93 17.74 0.26 2.77
N TYR A 94 18.19 -0.30 1.63
CA TYR A 94 19.01 0.41 0.66
C TYR A 94 18.33 1.61 0.02
N LEU A 95 17.05 1.49 -0.32
CA LEU A 95 16.25 2.57 -0.93
C LEU A 95 15.70 3.56 0.12
N GLY A 96 15.72 3.20 1.41
CA GLY A 96 15.19 4.01 2.50
C GLY A 96 13.67 3.91 2.66
N ALA A 97 13.08 2.79 2.24
CA ALA A 97 11.66 2.52 2.45
C ALA A 97 11.35 2.24 3.93
N ARG A 98 10.23 2.75 4.42
CA ARG A 98 9.82 2.59 5.81
C ARG A 98 9.04 1.31 6.06
N TYR A 99 8.25 0.90 5.09
CA TYR A 99 7.30 -0.20 5.22
C TYR A 99 7.48 -1.22 4.11
N VAL A 100 7.14 -2.48 4.43
CA VAL A 100 6.91 -3.53 3.44
C VAL A 100 5.48 -4.01 3.60
N ILE A 101 4.67 -3.88 2.54
CA ILE A 101 3.28 -4.33 2.54
C ILE A 101 3.26 -5.85 2.60
N THR A 102 2.43 -6.35 3.52
CA THR A 102 2.30 -7.78 3.80
C THR A 102 0.83 -8.17 3.81
N THR A 103 0.47 -9.24 3.12
CA THR A 103 -0.90 -9.77 3.10
C THR A 103 -0.97 -11.12 3.80
N LEU A 104 -2.08 -11.34 4.52
CA LEU A 104 -2.33 -12.56 5.27
C LEU A 104 -3.26 -13.47 4.46
N GLU A 105 -2.69 -14.48 3.81
CA GLU A 105 -3.42 -15.42 2.95
C GLU A 105 -3.53 -16.83 3.54
N ASP A 106 -2.96 -17.07 4.73
CA ASP A 106 -3.13 -18.32 5.48
C ASP A 106 -4.49 -18.31 6.20
N PRO A 107 -5.38 -19.28 5.96
CA PRO A 107 -6.67 -19.36 6.63
C PRO A 107 -6.57 -19.68 8.14
N ASN A 108 -5.44 -20.24 8.61
CA ASN A 108 -5.23 -20.53 10.02
C ASN A 108 -4.74 -19.28 10.77
N PRO A 109 -5.54 -18.69 11.68
CA PRO A 109 -5.21 -17.44 12.34
C PRO A 109 -3.98 -17.53 13.26
N GLU A 110 -3.79 -18.65 13.96
CA GLU A 110 -2.62 -18.84 14.85
C GLU A 110 -1.32 -18.92 14.06
N ARG A 111 -1.33 -19.67 12.94
CA ARG A 111 -0.16 -19.86 12.09
C ARG A 111 0.22 -18.57 11.37
N ARG A 112 -0.75 -17.81 10.83
CA ARG A 112 -0.46 -16.52 10.19
C ARG A 112 0.11 -15.49 11.15
N VAL A 113 -0.35 -15.46 12.42
CA VAL A 113 0.20 -14.61 13.47
C VAL A 113 1.64 -15.02 13.81
N ALA A 114 1.91 -16.31 13.93
CA ALA A 114 3.27 -16.81 14.18
C ALA A 114 4.23 -16.45 13.04
N PHE A 115 3.82 -16.62 11.78
CA PHE A 115 4.64 -16.19 10.63
C PHE A 115 4.82 -14.68 10.59
N LEU A 116 3.79 -13.90 10.91
CA LEU A 116 3.87 -12.45 10.95
C LEU A 116 4.89 -11.99 12.01
N ALA A 117 4.89 -12.62 13.19
CA ALA A 117 5.86 -12.31 14.24
C ALA A 117 7.30 -12.63 13.81
N LEU A 118 7.55 -13.82 13.23
CA LEU A 118 8.86 -14.21 12.71
C LEU A 118 9.33 -13.27 11.60
N LEU A 119 8.45 -12.90 10.70
CA LEU A 119 8.76 -11.97 9.61
C LEU A 119 9.10 -10.57 10.15
N ALA A 120 8.41 -10.14 11.22
CA ALA A 120 8.66 -8.87 11.88
C ALA A 120 10.05 -8.83 12.54
N GLU A 121 10.49 -9.94 13.15
CA GLU A 121 11.85 -10.05 13.69
C GLU A 121 12.90 -9.89 12.59
N GLN A 122 12.72 -10.55 11.45
CA GLN A 122 13.61 -10.41 10.30
C GLN A 122 13.61 -8.97 9.74
N ALA A 123 12.43 -8.36 9.55
CA ALA A 123 12.31 -7.00 9.06
C ALA A 123 12.99 -5.97 9.97
N ALA A 124 12.98 -6.21 11.30
CA ALA A 124 13.62 -5.34 12.28
C ALA A 124 15.14 -5.25 12.11
N GLU A 125 15.80 -6.32 11.62
CA GLU A 125 17.23 -6.33 11.33
C GLU A 125 17.64 -5.31 10.26
N TYR A 126 16.69 -4.98 9.37
CA TYR A 126 16.84 -4.00 8.28
C TYR A 126 16.21 -2.62 8.61
N GLY A 127 15.74 -2.43 9.85
CA GLY A 127 15.06 -1.19 10.24
C GLY A 127 13.71 -0.95 9.56
N VAL A 128 13.08 -2.01 9.06
CA VAL A 128 11.83 -1.97 8.28
C VAL A 128 10.65 -2.38 9.15
N SER A 129 9.51 -1.76 8.91
CA SER A 129 8.22 -2.17 9.51
C SER A 129 7.36 -2.93 8.49
N LEU A 130 6.60 -3.90 8.95
CA LEU A 130 5.59 -4.59 8.15
C LEU A 130 4.27 -3.84 8.22
N SER A 131 3.60 -3.72 7.09
CA SER A 131 2.31 -3.06 6.95
C SER A 131 1.29 -4.08 6.46
N VAL A 132 0.43 -4.55 7.36
CA VAL A 132 -0.57 -5.59 7.06
C VAL A 132 -1.76 -4.97 6.36
N GLU A 133 -1.97 -5.34 5.11
CA GLU A 133 -3.13 -4.96 4.32
C GLU A 133 -4.20 -6.05 4.37
N PHE A 134 -5.42 -5.65 4.75
CA PHE A 134 -6.59 -6.52 4.71
C PHE A 134 -7.37 -6.32 3.42
N MET A 135 -7.94 -7.40 2.90
CA MET A 135 -8.71 -7.38 1.66
C MET A 135 -9.79 -8.46 1.71
N LEU A 136 -10.98 -8.19 1.22
CA LEU A 136 -12.10 -9.16 1.19
C LEU A 136 -11.72 -10.51 0.54
N PHE A 137 -10.72 -10.52 -0.32
CA PHE A 137 -10.19 -11.71 -1.02
C PHE A 137 -8.90 -12.28 -0.40
N SER A 138 -8.57 -11.89 0.83
CA SER A 138 -7.49 -12.49 1.65
C SER A 138 -8.06 -13.31 2.80
N ALA A 139 -7.19 -13.96 3.59
CA ALA A 139 -7.61 -14.66 4.80
C ALA A 139 -7.77 -13.73 6.03
N ALA A 140 -7.43 -12.46 5.88
CA ALA A 140 -7.78 -11.38 6.81
C ALA A 140 -8.66 -10.38 6.05
N PRO A 141 -9.97 -10.65 5.89
CA PRO A 141 -10.83 -9.88 4.99
C PRO A 141 -11.26 -8.52 5.55
N THR A 142 -11.14 -8.29 6.84
CA THR A 142 -11.67 -7.09 7.52
C THR A 142 -10.58 -6.33 8.28
N LEU A 143 -10.85 -5.07 8.61
CA LEU A 143 -10.03 -4.25 9.50
C LEU A 143 -9.78 -4.98 10.83
N GLN A 144 -10.81 -5.59 11.40
CA GLN A 144 -10.71 -6.34 12.66
C GLN A 144 -9.72 -7.49 12.53
N ASP A 145 -9.80 -8.31 11.47
CA ASP A 145 -8.87 -9.44 11.27
C ASP A 145 -7.41 -8.98 11.20
N ALA A 146 -7.13 -7.86 10.52
CA ALA A 146 -5.79 -7.30 10.44
C ALA A 146 -5.31 -6.75 11.79
N CYS A 147 -6.14 -5.96 12.47
CA CYS A 147 -5.81 -5.39 13.77
C CYS A 147 -5.56 -6.49 14.82
N ASP A 148 -6.41 -7.51 14.86
CA ASP A 148 -6.27 -8.64 15.78
C ASP A 148 -4.99 -9.43 15.51
N ALA A 149 -4.64 -9.65 14.24
CA ALA A 149 -3.39 -10.32 13.87
C ALA A 149 -2.16 -9.49 14.28
N VAL A 150 -2.16 -8.18 14.02
CA VAL A 150 -1.06 -7.26 14.37
C VAL A 150 -0.88 -7.16 15.88
N LEU A 151 -1.97 -7.01 16.63
CA LEU A 151 -1.92 -6.94 18.09
C LEU A 151 -1.47 -8.26 18.70
N SER A 152 -1.91 -9.40 18.15
CA SER A 152 -1.54 -10.75 18.61
C SER A 152 -0.09 -11.09 18.29
N ALA A 153 0.48 -10.60 17.17
CA ALA A 153 1.89 -10.76 16.84
C ALA A 153 2.80 -10.03 17.83
N GLY A 154 2.32 -8.97 18.48
CA GLY A 154 3.01 -8.27 19.57
C GLY A 154 4.30 -7.55 19.17
N ALA A 155 4.62 -7.48 17.89
CA ALA A 155 5.83 -6.86 17.38
C ALA A 155 5.63 -5.34 17.17
N PRO A 156 6.54 -4.48 17.68
CA PRO A 156 6.37 -3.02 17.61
C PRO A 156 6.51 -2.45 16.20
N ASN A 157 7.14 -3.19 15.29
CA ASN A 157 7.35 -2.82 13.89
C ASN A 157 6.31 -3.46 12.94
N VAL A 158 5.13 -3.83 13.46
CA VAL A 158 4.00 -4.27 12.63
C VAL A 158 2.84 -3.30 12.80
N VAL A 159 2.32 -2.82 11.68
CA VAL A 159 1.24 -1.84 11.58
C VAL A 159 0.16 -2.34 10.62
N VAL A 160 -0.95 -1.65 10.53
CA VAL A 160 -2.05 -1.95 9.62
C VAL A 160 -2.05 -0.92 8.49
N LEU A 161 -2.17 -1.38 7.26
CA LEU A 161 -2.48 -0.55 6.11
C LEU A 161 -4.00 -0.59 5.89
N ALA A 162 -4.66 0.49 6.25
CA ALA A 162 -6.07 0.66 5.94
C ALA A 162 -6.22 1.35 4.57
N ASP A 163 -6.82 0.63 3.63
CA ASP A 163 -7.24 1.17 2.34
C ASP A 163 -8.74 1.42 2.39
N ILE A 164 -9.19 2.62 2.02
CA ILE A 164 -10.61 3.01 2.05
C ILE A 164 -11.50 2.08 1.20
N LEU A 165 -10.98 1.58 0.06
CA LEU A 165 -11.73 0.64 -0.77
C LEU A 165 -11.90 -0.69 -0.04
N HIS A 166 -10.82 -1.25 0.50
CA HIS A 166 -10.88 -2.53 1.22
C HIS A 166 -11.72 -2.45 2.48
N LEU A 167 -11.63 -1.34 3.23
CA LEU A 167 -12.49 -1.07 4.38
C LEU A 167 -13.96 -1.10 3.98
N THR A 168 -14.34 -0.32 2.98
CA THR A 168 -15.73 -0.24 2.52
C THR A 168 -16.22 -1.56 1.94
N ARG A 169 -15.40 -2.24 1.11
CA ARG A 169 -15.79 -3.49 0.45
C ARG A 169 -15.91 -4.68 1.41
N SER A 170 -15.24 -4.62 2.56
CA SER A 170 -15.44 -5.59 3.65
C SER A 170 -16.61 -5.24 4.58
N GLY A 171 -17.32 -4.15 4.31
CA GLY A 171 -18.48 -3.70 5.09
C GLY A 171 -18.14 -2.83 6.30
N GLY A 172 -16.88 -2.41 6.42
CA GLY A 172 -16.43 -1.48 7.45
C GLY A 172 -16.73 -0.02 7.13
N THR A 173 -16.57 0.83 8.11
CA THR A 173 -16.73 2.28 8.06
C THR A 173 -15.48 3.00 8.58
N PRO A 174 -15.24 4.28 8.24
CA PRO A 174 -14.13 5.05 8.80
C PRO A 174 -14.06 5.04 10.33
N ASP A 175 -15.21 5.10 11.01
CA ASP A 175 -15.29 5.13 12.46
C ASP A 175 -14.72 3.86 13.12
N ASP A 176 -14.75 2.71 12.44
CA ASP A 176 -14.21 1.46 12.96
C ASP A 176 -12.70 1.55 13.27
N MET A 177 -11.98 2.48 12.62
CA MET A 177 -10.57 2.72 12.91
C MET A 177 -10.33 3.32 14.30
N LEU A 178 -11.31 4.03 14.86
CA LEU A 178 -11.23 4.68 16.16
C LEU A 178 -11.26 3.69 17.33
N ASP A 179 -11.70 2.46 17.09
CA ASP A 179 -11.70 1.39 18.07
C ASP A 179 -10.29 0.81 18.33
N TYR A 180 -9.30 1.19 17.53
CA TYR A 180 -7.95 0.65 17.61
C TYR A 180 -6.90 1.73 17.95
N PRO A 181 -5.74 1.33 18.52
CA PRO A 181 -4.68 2.27 18.82
C PRO A 181 -4.19 3.03 17.58
N ALA A 182 -4.17 4.35 17.65
CA ALA A 182 -3.76 5.24 16.53
C ALA A 182 -2.39 4.87 15.92
N ARG A 183 -1.45 4.32 16.71
CA ARG A 183 -0.13 3.88 16.24
C ARG A 183 -0.18 2.78 15.17
N LEU A 184 -1.31 2.10 15.01
CA LEU A 184 -1.49 1.06 13.99
C LEU A 184 -1.64 1.63 12.58
N PHE A 185 -1.98 2.92 12.44
CA PHE A 185 -2.30 3.53 11.15
C PHE A 185 -1.35 4.70 10.81
N PRO A 186 -0.02 4.46 10.66
CA PRO A 186 0.95 5.52 10.35
C PRO A 186 0.80 6.07 8.94
N TYR A 187 0.13 5.35 8.08
CA TYR A 187 -0.32 5.76 6.76
C TYR A 187 -1.52 4.93 6.32
N VAL A 188 -2.26 5.44 5.34
CA VAL A 188 -3.44 4.79 4.78
C VAL A 188 -3.45 4.95 3.26
N GLN A 189 -4.25 4.13 2.56
CA GLN A 189 -4.47 4.27 1.12
C GLN A 189 -5.82 4.88 0.83
N ILE A 190 -5.83 5.80 -0.15
CA ILE A 190 -7.02 6.50 -0.61
C ILE A 190 -7.21 6.36 -2.12
N CYS A 191 -8.45 6.20 -2.54
CA CYS A 191 -8.90 6.20 -3.93
C CYS A 191 -10.37 6.62 -3.99
N GLY A 192 -10.96 6.59 -5.18
CA GLY A 192 -12.40 6.65 -5.40
C GLY A 192 -12.94 5.31 -5.89
N ALA A 193 -14.24 5.11 -5.74
CA ALA A 193 -14.99 4.00 -6.33
C ALA A 193 -16.50 4.28 -6.33
N HIS A 194 -17.24 3.62 -7.21
CA HIS A 194 -18.71 3.68 -7.20
C HIS A 194 -19.31 2.78 -6.12
N GLY A 195 -20.33 3.28 -5.45
CA GLY A 195 -21.03 2.57 -4.37
C GLY A 195 -20.28 2.58 -3.04
N ALA A 196 -20.98 3.01 -1.98
CA ALA A 196 -20.46 3.13 -0.62
C ALA A 196 -20.73 1.89 0.24
N GLY A 197 -20.84 0.71 -0.34
CA GLY A 197 -21.19 -0.52 0.38
C GLY A 197 -20.21 -1.66 0.18
N ALA A 198 -20.47 -2.75 0.91
CA ALA A 198 -19.72 -3.99 0.79
C ALA A 198 -19.79 -4.56 -0.63
N ALA A 199 -18.72 -5.19 -1.09
CA ALA A 199 -18.72 -5.91 -2.36
C ALA A 199 -19.60 -7.17 -2.26
N PRO A 200 -20.26 -7.57 -3.38
CA PRO A 200 -21.10 -8.76 -3.37
C PRO A 200 -20.30 -10.06 -3.13
N ASP A 201 -19.05 -10.07 -3.55
CA ASP A 201 -18.15 -11.22 -3.40
C ASP A 201 -16.67 -10.81 -3.53
N ALA A 202 -15.78 -11.72 -3.15
CA ALA A 202 -14.33 -11.52 -3.17
C ALA A 202 -13.75 -11.33 -4.59
N ALA A 203 -14.34 -11.95 -5.62
CA ALA A 203 -13.86 -11.83 -7.00
C ALA A 203 -14.14 -10.44 -7.56
N THR A 204 -15.34 -9.91 -7.29
CA THR A 204 -15.72 -8.55 -7.67
C THR A 204 -14.85 -7.52 -6.95
N ALA A 205 -14.64 -7.66 -5.63
CA ALA A 205 -13.77 -6.78 -4.86
C ALA A 205 -12.34 -6.78 -5.41
N ARG A 206 -11.79 -7.95 -5.77
CA ARG A 206 -10.45 -8.07 -6.34
C ARG A 206 -10.35 -7.38 -7.70
N ALA A 207 -11.32 -7.59 -8.58
CA ALA A 207 -11.31 -6.99 -9.91
C ALA A 207 -11.32 -5.45 -9.82
N GLU A 208 -12.19 -4.89 -8.98
CA GLU A 208 -12.26 -3.46 -8.72
C GLU A 208 -10.94 -2.92 -8.16
N ALA A 209 -10.41 -3.56 -7.12
CA ALA A 209 -9.19 -3.12 -6.43
C ALA A 209 -7.97 -3.01 -7.35
N VAL A 210 -7.86 -3.91 -8.33
CA VAL A 210 -6.66 -4.04 -9.18
C VAL A 210 -6.75 -3.22 -10.47
N THR A 211 -7.97 -2.94 -10.98
CA THR A 211 -8.11 -2.39 -12.34
C THR A 211 -9.21 -1.35 -12.52
N ALA A 212 -9.98 -1.02 -11.50
CA ALA A 212 -11.22 -0.25 -11.71
C ALA A 212 -11.52 0.75 -10.58
N ARG A 213 -10.49 1.28 -9.94
CA ARG A 213 -10.67 2.39 -9.01
C ARG A 213 -10.86 3.71 -9.76
N LEU A 214 -11.36 4.71 -9.06
CA LEU A 214 -11.50 6.10 -9.49
C LEU A 214 -10.46 6.97 -8.78
N MET A 215 -10.35 8.22 -9.20
CA MET A 215 -9.52 9.21 -8.47
C MET A 215 -10.11 9.47 -7.07
N PRO A 216 -9.27 9.79 -6.06
CA PRO A 216 -9.78 10.15 -4.74
C PRO A 216 -10.87 11.23 -4.81
N GLY A 217 -12.02 10.98 -4.16
CA GLY A 217 -13.18 11.87 -4.18
C GLY A 217 -14.11 11.72 -5.38
N GLU A 218 -13.77 10.90 -6.37
CA GLU A 218 -14.74 10.47 -7.37
C GLU A 218 -15.52 9.26 -6.86
N GLY A 219 -16.80 9.20 -7.22
CA GLY A 219 -17.72 8.14 -6.79
C GLY A 219 -18.25 8.37 -5.37
N ASP A 220 -18.42 7.30 -4.60
CA ASP A 220 -19.25 7.32 -3.40
C ASP A 220 -18.50 6.89 -2.12
N LEU A 221 -17.17 6.61 -2.19
CA LEU A 221 -16.41 6.26 -1.00
C LEU A 221 -16.31 7.45 -0.03
N PRO A 222 -16.44 7.23 1.30
CA PRO A 222 -16.41 8.27 2.31
C PRO A 222 -14.95 8.72 2.61
N VAL A 223 -14.24 9.23 1.59
CA VAL A 223 -12.81 9.55 1.69
C VAL A 223 -12.56 10.68 2.69
N ARG A 224 -13.43 11.69 2.73
CA ARG A 224 -13.30 12.81 3.69
C ARG A 224 -13.43 12.31 5.13
N GLU A 225 -14.48 11.58 5.43
CA GLU A 225 -14.73 11.00 6.73
C GLU A 225 -13.57 10.06 7.14
N PHE A 226 -13.05 9.29 6.19
CA PHE A 226 -11.91 8.41 6.42
C PHE A 226 -10.66 9.21 6.81
N THR A 227 -10.38 10.32 6.13
CA THR A 227 -9.22 11.16 6.45
C THR A 227 -9.37 11.91 7.78
N GLU A 228 -10.59 12.10 8.27
CA GLU A 228 -10.87 12.66 9.60
C GLU A 228 -10.62 11.64 10.73
N CYS A 229 -10.73 10.33 10.45
CA CYS A 229 -10.52 9.25 11.41
C CYS A 229 -9.05 8.81 11.54
N ILE A 230 -8.15 9.24 10.64
CA ILE A 230 -6.74 8.83 10.71
C ILE A 230 -5.96 9.64 11.75
N PRO A 231 -4.86 9.07 12.31
CA PRO A 231 -4.02 9.79 13.25
C PRO A 231 -3.39 11.05 12.64
N ALA A 232 -3.22 12.08 13.47
CA ALA A 232 -2.49 13.28 13.06
C ALA A 232 -1.06 12.91 12.62
N GLY A 233 -0.67 13.36 11.43
CA GLY A 233 0.62 13.04 10.83
C GLY A 233 0.70 11.71 10.07
N ALA A 234 -0.39 10.95 10.00
CA ALA A 234 -0.47 9.81 9.08
C ALA A 234 -0.36 10.30 7.62
N ARG A 235 0.32 9.50 6.80
CA ARG A 235 0.48 9.77 5.37
C ARG A 235 -0.67 9.22 4.56
N LEU A 236 -0.98 9.89 3.46
CA LEU A 236 -1.99 9.46 2.49
C LEU A 236 -1.30 8.91 1.25
N SER A 237 -1.43 7.62 1.00
CA SER A 237 -0.96 6.97 -0.22
C SER A 237 -2.09 6.91 -1.23
N VAL A 238 -1.88 7.48 -2.42
CA VAL A 238 -2.87 7.47 -3.50
C VAL A 238 -2.70 6.19 -4.30
N GLU A 239 -3.71 5.32 -4.22
CA GLU A 239 -3.71 4.05 -4.94
C GLU A 239 -4.96 3.93 -5.84
N SER A 240 -4.84 4.42 -7.07
CA SER A 240 -5.95 4.48 -8.02
C SER A 240 -5.57 3.87 -9.38
N PRO A 241 -5.55 2.53 -9.50
CA PRO A 241 -5.42 1.88 -10.80
C PRO A 241 -6.71 2.12 -11.61
N LEU A 242 -6.69 3.16 -12.44
CA LEU A 242 -7.84 3.58 -13.24
C LEU A 242 -8.15 2.57 -14.35
N ALA A 243 -9.43 2.36 -14.60
CA ALA A 243 -9.90 1.41 -15.61
C ALA A 243 -9.33 1.73 -16.99
N GLY A 244 -8.70 0.75 -17.63
CA GLY A 244 -8.19 0.86 -19.00
C GLY A 244 -6.97 1.78 -19.17
N LEU A 245 -6.35 2.22 -18.08
CA LEU A 245 -5.22 3.17 -18.14
C LEU A 245 -4.00 2.58 -18.85
N GLY A 246 -3.64 1.31 -18.55
CA GLY A 246 -2.39 0.71 -19.04
C GLY A 246 -1.16 1.56 -18.67
N ASN A 247 -0.20 1.64 -19.60
CA ASN A 247 0.94 2.53 -19.44
C ASN A 247 0.55 3.96 -19.86
N PRO A 248 0.47 4.93 -18.93
CA PRO A 248 0.05 6.27 -19.26
C PRO A 248 1.05 6.97 -20.18
N ALA A 249 0.54 7.64 -21.24
CA ALA A 249 1.37 8.40 -22.16
C ALA A 249 2.08 9.59 -21.49
N ALA A 250 1.54 10.11 -20.40
CA ALA A 250 2.08 11.23 -19.62
C ALA A 250 2.01 10.95 -18.11
N PRO A 251 2.91 10.10 -17.55
CA PRO A 251 2.86 9.71 -16.14
C PRO A 251 2.85 10.90 -15.16
N SER A 252 3.64 11.94 -15.41
CA SER A 252 3.68 13.13 -14.55
C SER A 252 2.38 13.94 -14.56
N GLY A 253 1.67 13.97 -15.69
CA GLY A 253 0.35 14.61 -15.79
C GLY A 253 -0.68 13.87 -14.95
N LEU A 254 -0.76 12.55 -15.09
CA LEU A 254 -1.64 11.72 -14.28
C LEU A 254 -1.31 11.80 -12.79
N ALA A 255 -0.03 11.78 -12.42
CA ALA A 255 0.38 11.95 -11.03
C ALA A 255 -0.09 13.29 -10.46
N ALA A 256 0.00 14.38 -11.25
CA ALA A 256 -0.48 15.69 -10.82
C ALA A 256 -2.01 15.73 -10.62
N GLU A 257 -2.77 15.08 -11.50
CA GLU A 257 -4.22 14.95 -11.35
C GLU A 257 -4.62 14.15 -10.11
N LEU A 258 -3.95 13.01 -9.86
CA LEU A 258 -4.14 12.20 -8.68
C LEU A 258 -3.85 12.97 -7.38
N LEU A 259 -2.76 13.73 -7.34
CA LEU A 259 -2.41 14.54 -6.17
C LEU A 259 -3.41 15.67 -5.95
N ALA A 260 -3.84 16.36 -7.02
CA ALA A 260 -4.82 17.42 -6.92
C ALA A 260 -6.17 16.89 -6.39
N SER A 261 -6.61 15.73 -6.89
CA SER A 261 -7.83 15.06 -6.45
C SER A 261 -7.74 14.65 -4.96
N ALA A 262 -6.61 14.07 -4.55
CA ALA A 262 -6.37 13.68 -3.15
C ALA A 262 -6.43 14.89 -2.20
N ARG A 263 -5.78 16.00 -2.55
CA ARG A 263 -5.82 17.24 -1.76
C ARG A 263 -7.22 17.80 -1.61
N LEU A 264 -8.00 17.80 -2.68
CA LEU A 264 -9.37 18.32 -2.68
C LEU A 264 -10.28 17.64 -1.65
N VAL A 265 -10.05 16.37 -1.35
CA VAL A 265 -10.91 15.59 -0.44
C VAL A 265 -10.35 15.44 0.98
N SER A 266 -9.08 15.75 1.21
CA SER A 266 -8.42 15.58 2.51
C SER A 266 -7.97 16.89 3.17
N GLU A 267 -8.08 18.03 2.48
CA GLU A 267 -7.85 19.39 2.98
C GLU A 267 -9.18 20.16 3.10
#